data_bbe211101af7f9bd80232e20eafc8e88
#
_entry.id   bbe211101af7f9bd80232e20eafc8e88
#
_cell.length_a   1.000
_cell.length_b   1.000
_cell.length_c   1.000
_cell.angle_alpha   90.00
_cell.angle_beta   90.00
_cell.angle_gamma   90.00
#
_symmetry.space_group_name_H-M   'P 1'
#
loop_
_entity.id
_entity.type
_entity.pdbx_description
1 polymer ?
#
loop_
_entity_poly.entity_id
_entity_poly.type
_entity_poly.pdbx_seq_one_letter_code
_entity_poly.pdbx_strand_id
1 'polypeptide(L)'
;MFYQLIQKKRDLWFQSSDCTVLYLVDYIDQRGMLRDAQIDAIKTYLFLKIACQGKPLWQLFAEGEFNETDVDAEEINAEARDVMTKNPAALALYQYSRQKDRNGKQIAPELEQFIRHHAREIDYEKVLKDIFYQVTYSDYLFSLPMGAGKTYLMAAFIYIDLYFAQNEPHNPIWAHNFLILAPSGLKSSIVPSLRSIQNFDVTWLFPAATAMQLKRLVKFEILDEQKSARKSNVIRNPNAFKINQHWDGGTMMGLVAITNAEKVILDRWEENGKDQSLLSDDERRLVDVANELRNMIGKIPSLSIFIDEVHHASDGEIKLRQVVTGWATQGCNFCNVLGFTGTPYLEKAEKVTLGGSFNIKNTNITNVVYFYTLMEGIDNFLKRPEVKFTDHDMLTIVRSGVHEFLDKYKDTTYADGTCAKLAVYCGQIPTLEEEIYPLVSEIVTEYGLNPAEVILKRHKGSNSSKAGARKYAEPEGSETAFAMLDSPTSKIRIVLLVQIGKEGWDCKSLTGVVLPH
;
A
#
# COMPACT_ATOMS: atom_id res chain seq x y z
N MET A 1 -13.81 -8.72 -11.75
CA MET A 1 -13.11 -8.72 -10.44
C MET A 1 -14.10 -8.35 -9.35
N PHE A 2 -13.89 -8.82 -8.12
CA PHE A 2 -14.82 -8.57 -7.01
C PHE A 2 -15.13 -7.08 -6.78
N TYR A 3 -14.14 -6.19 -6.93
CA TYR A 3 -14.36 -4.75 -6.74
C TYR A 3 -15.44 -4.17 -7.66
N GLN A 4 -15.65 -4.71 -8.86
CA GLN A 4 -16.70 -4.22 -9.77
C GLN A 4 -18.10 -4.46 -9.21
N LEU A 5 -18.32 -5.60 -8.54
CA LEU A 5 -19.57 -5.90 -7.85
C LEU A 5 -19.80 -4.97 -6.67
N ILE A 6 -18.72 -4.71 -5.89
CA ILE A 6 -18.76 -3.80 -4.75
C ILE A 6 -19.10 -2.38 -5.22
N GLN A 7 -18.42 -1.88 -6.27
CA GLN A 7 -18.66 -0.53 -6.80
C GLN A 7 -20.11 -0.35 -7.27
N LYS A 8 -20.65 -1.34 -7.99
CA LYS A 8 -22.03 -1.26 -8.48
C LYS A 8 -23.04 -1.19 -7.33
N LYS A 9 -22.87 -1.99 -6.29
CA LYS A 9 -23.74 -1.96 -5.10
C LYS A 9 -23.55 -0.67 -4.29
N ARG A 10 -22.32 -0.19 -4.17
CA ARG A 10 -22.01 1.11 -3.58
C ARG A 10 -22.79 2.24 -4.28
N ASP A 11 -22.74 2.30 -5.60
CA ASP A 11 -23.38 3.35 -6.38
C ASP A 11 -24.91 3.31 -6.23
N LEU A 12 -25.49 2.12 -6.18
CA LEU A 12 -26.91 1.93 -5.88
C LEU A 12 -27.27 2.38 -4.45
N TRP A 13 -26.44 2.06 -3.48
CA TRP A 13 -26.67 2.47 -2.09
C TRP A 13 -26.61 4.00 -1.94
N PHE A 14 -25.67 4.69 -2.59
CA PHE A 14 -25.59 6.15 -2.57
C PHE A 14 -26.80 6.84 -3.23
N GLN A 15 -27.54 6.14 -4.08
CA GLN A 15 -28.79 6.62 -4.70
C GLN A 15 -30.03 6.26 -3.88
N SER A 16 -29.90 5.43 -2.85
CA SER A 16 -31.00 4.95 -2.03
C SER A 16 -31.25 5.87 -0.83
N SER A 17 -32.45 5.76 -0.24
CA SER A 17 -32.81 6.40 1.03
C SER A 17 -32.02 5.89 2.23
N ASP A 18 -31.36 4.73 2.10
CA ASP A 18 -30.62 4.08 3.19
C ASP A 18 -29.21 4.70 3.37
N CYS A 19 -28.77 5.54 2.43
CA CYS A 19 -27.52 6.27 2.55
C CYS A 19 -27.64 7.45 3.51
N THR A 20 -27.16 7.28 4.72
CA THR A 20 -27.20 8.31 5.78
C THR A 20 -26.05 9.31 5.73
N VAL A 21 -25.07 9.13 4.85
CA VAL A 21 -23.81 9.90 4.80
C VAL A 21 -23.63 10.71 3.52
N LEU A 22 -24.68 10.85 2.72
CA LEU A 22 -24.62 11.61 1.48
C LEU A 22 -24.16 13.06 1.73
N TYR A 23 -24.64 13.67 2.82
CA TYR A 23 -24.24 15.03 3.23
C TYR A 23 -22.73 15.21 3.41
N LEU A 24 -22.03 14.18 3.90
CA LEU A 24 -20.58 14.21 4.09
C LEU A 24 -19.85 14.18 2.74
N VAL A 25 -20.29 13.29 1.86
CA VAL A 25 -19.71 13.16 0.52
C VAL A 25 -19.94 14.43 -0.30
N ASP A 26 -21.16 14.98 -0.25
CA ASP A 26 -21.49 16.24 -0.92
C ASP A 26 -20.64 17.41 -0.39
N TYR A 27 -20.41 17.47 0.92
CA TYR A 27 -19.52 18.47 1.50
C TYR A 27 -18.09 18.34 0.97
N ILE A 28 -17.54 17.13 0.95
CA ILE A 28 -16.19 16.85 0.45
C ILE A 28 -16.06 17.24 -1.02
N ASP A 29 -17.04 16.86 -1.83
CA ASP A 29 -17.08 17.15 -3.28
C ASP A 29 -17.14 18.67 -3.54
N GLN A 30 -18.02 19.38 -2.85
CA GLN A 30 -18.16 20.84 -2.95
C GLN A 30 -16.89 21.59 -2.55
N ARG A 31 -16.05 21.02 -1.67
CA ARG A 31 -14.75 21.63 -1.34
C ARG A 31 -13.77 21.60 -2.50
N GLY A 32 -13.87 20.63 -3.41
CA GLY A 32 -13.03 20.52 -4.60
C GLY A 32 -11.53 20.31 -4.31
N MET A 33 -11.19 19.84 -3.10
CA MET A 33 -9.80 19.70 -2.66
C MET A 33 -9.26 18.28 -2.86
N LEU A 34 -10.13 17.28 -2.86
CA LEU A 34 -9.82 15.91 -3.16
C LEU A 34 -10.14 15.60 -4.63
N ARG A 35 -9.40 14.68 -5.20
CA ARG A 35 -9.63 14.18 -6.58
C ARG A 35 -10.80 13.20 -6.59
N ASP A 36 -11.47 13.07 -7.74
CA ASP A 36 -12.58 12.13 -7.94
C ASP A 36 -12.23 10.71 -7.48
N ALA A 37 -11.01 10.23 -7.83
CA ALA A 37 -10.52 8.93 -7.40
C ALA A 37 -10.47 8.78 -5.86
N GLN A 38 -10.15 9.84 -5.14
CA GLN A 38 -10.11 9.83 -3.68
C GLN A 38 -11.53 9.89 -3.09
N ILE A 39 -12.42 10.69 -3.68
CA ILE A 39 -13.82 10.78 -3.28
C ILE A 39 -14.52 9.44 -3.50
N ASP A 40 -14.28 8.78 -4.62
CA ASP A 40 -14.83 7.45 -4.89
C ASP A 40 -14.28 6.36 -3.96
N ALA A 41 -13.00 6.45 -3.59
CA ALA A 41 -12.44 5.57 -2.57
C ALA A 41 -13.09 5.80 -1.19
N ILE A 42 -13.35 7.06 -0.82
CA ILE A 42 -14.08 7.42 0.41
C ILE A 42 -15.51 6.88 0.37
N LYS A 43 -16.22 7.02 -0.76
CA LYS A 43 -17.54 6.42 -0.93
C LYS A 43 -17.51 4.91 -0.71
N THR A 44 -16.52 4.22 -1.30
CA THR A 44 -16.36 2.76 -1.11
C THR A 44 -16.10 2.41 0.35
N TYR A 45 -15.25 3.18 1.03
CA TYR A 45 -14.97 2.99 2.44
C TYR A 45 -16.21 3.14 3.32
N LEU A 46 -16.96 4.23 3.13
CA LEU A 46 -18.20 4.49 3.87
C LEU A 46 -19.27 3.42 3.62
N PHE A 47 -19.43 2.99 2.38
CA PHE A 47 -20.34 1.90 2.03
C PHE A 47 -20.00 0.60 2.77
N LEU A 48 -18.72 0.19 2.73
CA LEU A 48 -18.27 -1.03 3.42
C LEU A 48 -18.40 -0.94 4.93
N LYS A 49 -18.18 0.25 5.51
CA LYS A 49 -18.34 0.46 6.95
C LYS A 49 -19.81 0.46 7.36
N ILE A 50 -20.65 1.20 6.68
CA ILE A 50 -22.03 1.49 7.11
C ILE A 50 -22.99 0.43 6.57
N ALA A 51 -23.12 0.31 5.25
CA ALA A 51 -24.06 -0.61 4.65
C ALA A 51 -23.65 -2.08 4.89
N CYS A 52 -22.37 -2.38 4.75
CA CYS A 52 -21.83 -3.73 4.92
C CYS A 52 -21.35 -4.01 6.36
N GLN A 53 -21.53 -3.06 7.31
CA GLN A 53 -21.20 -3.21 8.74
C GLN A 53 -19.75 -3.63 9.03
N GLY A 54 -18.82 -3.27 8.15
CA GLY A 54 -17.41 -3.64 8.28
C GLY A 54 -17.16 -5.16 8.33
N LYS A 55 -17.96 -5.98 7.69
CA LYS A 55 -17.79 -7.43 7.66
C LYS A 55 -16.64 -7.86 6.76
N PRO A 56 -16.01 -9.04 7.00
CA PRO A 56 -15.05 -9.64 6.09
C PRO A 56 -15.64 -9.86 4.69
N LEU A 57 -14.86 -9.67 3.64
CA LEU A 57 -15.34 -9.80 2.25
C LEU A 57 -15.94 -11.18 1.96
N TRP A 58 -15.27 -12.26 2.42
CA TRP A 58 -15.79 -13.61 2.21
C TRP A 58 -17.21 -13.78 2.77
N GLN A 59 -17.49 -13.15 3.91
CA GLN A 59 -18.80 -13.23 4.55
C GLN A 59 -19.86 -12.45 3.75
N LEU A 60 -19.53 -11.24 3.29
CA LEU A 60 -20.42 -10.43 2.46
C LEU A 60 -20.81 -11.15 1.16
N PHE A 61 -19.84 -11.81 0.52
CA PHE A 61 -20.12 -12.62 -0.66
C PHE A 61 -20.91 -13.89 -0.33
N ALA A 62 -20.63 -14.55 0.80
CA ALA A 62 -21.36 -15.73 1.24
C ALA A 62 -22.81 -15.40 1.63
N GLU A 63 -23.06 -14.24 2.19
CA GLU A 63 -24.41 -13.73 2.53
C GLU A 63 -25.18 -13.20 1.30
N GLY A 64 -24.51 -13.05 0.16
CA GLY A 64 -25.11 -12.60 -1.09
C GLY A 64 -25.28 -11.09 -1.23
N GLU A 65 -24.56 -10.30 -0.42
CA GLU A 65 -24.66 -8.83 -0.41
C GLU A 65 -24.45 -8.21 -1.80
N PHE A 66 -23.59 -8.83 -2.60
CA PHE A 66 -23.23 -8.34 -3.94
C PHE A 66 -23.88 -9.14 -5.09
N ASN A 67 -24.83 -10.01 -4.79
CA ASN A 67 -25.49 -10.81 -5.81
C ASN A 67 -26.46 -9.96 -6.65
N GLU A 68 -26.39 -10.12 -7.97
CA GLU A 68 -27.20 -9.37 -8.94
C GLU A 68 -27.74 -10.24 -10.07
N THR A 69 -27.18 -11.45 -10.24
CA THR A 69 -27.54 -12.34 -11.33
C THR A 69 -28.92 -12.94 -11.10
N ASP A 70 -29.80 -12.79 -12.07
CA ASP A 70 -31.04 -13.52 -12.10
C ASP A 70 -30.77 -14.97 -12.53
N VAL A 71 -30.88 -15.89 -11.58
CA VAL A 71 -30.60 -17.32 -11.80
C VAL A 71 -31.59 -17.94 -12.82
N ASP A 72 -32.80 -17.41 -12.87
CA ASP A 72 -33.83 -17.94 -13.76
C ASP A 72 -33.59 -17.58 -15.24
N ALA A 73 -32.87 -16.48 -15.48
CA ALA A 73 -32.46 -16.06 -16.81
C ALA A 73 -31.24 -16.83 -17.37
N GLU A 74 -30.59 -17.67 -16.55
CA GLU A 74 -29.38 -18.37 -16.94
C GLU A 74 -29.65 -19.74 -17.55
N GLU A 75 -28.92 -20.07 -18.62
CA GLU A 75 -28.91 -21.41 -19.22
C GLU A 75 -28.05 -22.39 -18.42
N ILE A 76 -28.55 -22.86 -17.29
CA ILE A 76 -27.91 -23.81 -16.40
C ILE A 76 -28.80 -25.01 -16.13
N ASN A 77 -28.19 -26.12 -15.72
CA ASN A 77 -28.96 -27.31 -15.37
C ASN A 77 -29.81 -27.10 -14.10
N ALA A 78 -30.81 -27.94 -13.90
CA ALA A 78 -31.75 -27.82 -12.78
C ALA A 78 -31.05 -27.95 -11.41
N GLU A 79 -30.00 -28.75 -11.32
CA GLU A 79 -29.24 -28.95 -10.11
C GLU A 79 -28.46 -27.69 -9.72
N ALA A 80 -27.71 -27.11 -10.65
CA ALA A 80 -26.96 -25.88 -10.43
C ALA A 80 -27.91 -24.72 -10.09
N ARG A 81 -29.07 -24.65 -10.74
CA ARG A 81 -30.11 -23.66 -10.45
C ARG A 81 -30.64 -23.80 -9.03
N ASP A 82 -30.99 -25.02 -8.60
CA ASP A 82 -31.45 -25.27 -7.23
C ASP A 82 -30.43 -24.87 -6.18
N VAL A 83 -29.16 -25.21 -6.41
CA VAL A 83 -28.05 -24.84 -5.49
C VAL A 83 -27.89 -23.33 -5.44
N MET A 84 -27.80 -22.61 -6.56
CA MET A 84 -27.58 -21.17 -6.58
C MET A 84 -28.77 -20.38 -6.01
N THR A 85 -29.98 -20.88 -6.17
CA THR A 85 -31.18 -20.24 -5.59
C THR A 85 -31.20 -20.36 -4.05
N LYS A 86 -30.68 -21.47 -3.51
CA LYS A 86 -30.67 -21.73 -2.07
C LYS A 86 -29.41 -21.28 -1.35
N ASN A 87 -28.32 -21.09 -2.09
CA ASN A 87 -27.00 -20.76 -1.54
C ASN A 87 -26.44 -19.49 -2.18
N PRO A 88 -26.52 -18.33 -1.48
CA PRO A 88 -25.98 -17.06 -1.97
C PRO A 88 -24.48 -17.12 -2.32
N ALA A 89 -23.68 -17.89 -1.57
CA ALA A 89 -22.26 -18.08 -1.85
C ALA A 89 -22.00 -18.77 -3.20
N ALA A 90 -22.87 -19.72 -3.57
CA ALA A 90 -22.79 -20.38 -4.87
C ALA A 90 -23.06 -19.39 -6.02
N LEU A 91 -24.06 -18.54 -5.86
CA LEU A 91 -24.38 -17.50 -6.83
C LEU A 91 -23.26 -16.47 -6.95
N ALA A 92 -22.68 -16.04 -5.82
CA ALA A 92 -21.54 -15.11 -5.81
C ALA A 92 -20.32 -15.67 -6.56
N LEU A 93 -19.97 -16.94 -6.34
CA LEU A 93 -18.87 -17.59 -7.06
C LEU A 93 -19.17 -17.81 -8.54
N TYR A 94 -20.39 -18.16 -8.90
CA TYR A 94 -20.81 -18.26 -10.28
C TYR A 94 -20.70 -16.91 -11.00
N GLN A 95 -21.20 -15.85 -10.39
CA GLN A 95 -21.12 -14.49 -10.89
C GLN A 95 -19.65 -14.02 -11.03
N TYR A 96 -18.80 -14.33 -10.06
CA TYR A 96 -17.37 -14.04 -10.13
C TYR A 96 -16.70 -14.76 -11.28
N SER A 97 -17.00 -16.04 -11.49
CA SER A 97 -16.37 -16.85 -12.54
C SER A 97 -16.64 -16.33 -13.95
N ARG A 98 -17.75 -15.63 -14.16
CA ARG A 98 -18.18 -15.06 -15.44
C ARG A 98 -17.66 -13.66 -15.73
N GLN A 99 -17.06 -13.01 -14.74
CA GLN A 99 -16.48 -11.70 -14.97
C GLN A 99 -15.34 -11.74 -15.98
N LYS A 100 -15.14 -10.64 -16.67
CA LYS A 100 -14.08 -10.50 -17.67
C LYS A 100 -12.94 -9.63 -17.13
N ASP A 101 -11.73 -9.98 -17.51
CA ASP A 101 -10.56 -9.13 -17.31
C ASP A 101 -10.55 -7.93 -18.27
N ARG A 102 -9.52 -7.10 -18.20
CA ARG A 102 -9.36 -5.91 -19.06
C ARG A 102 -9.26 -6.23 -20.55
N ASN A 103 -8.83 -7.45 -20.89
CA ASN A 103 -8.69 -7.92 -22.27
C ASN A 103 -9.99 -8.57 -22.78
N GLY A 104 -11.06 -8.53 -21.97
CA GLY A 104 -12.34 -9.16 -22.28
C GLY A 104 -12.34 -10.67 -22.08
N LYS A 105 -11.27 -11.26 -21.54
CA LYS A 105 -11.17 -12.69 -21.24
C LYS A 105 -11.85 -12.97 -19.91
N GLN A 106 -12.65 -14.04 -19.87
CA GLN A 106 -13.31 -14.50 -18.65
C GLN A 106 -12.27 -14.88 -17.56
N ILE A 107 -12.54 -14.48 -16.32
CA ILE A 107 -11.59 -14.62 -15.22
C ILE A 107 -11.39 -16.09 -14.82
N ALA A 108 -12.47 -16.85 -14.68
CA ALA A 108 -12.40 -18.23 -14.22
C ALA A 108 -13.38 -19.15 -14.96
N PRO A 109 -13.19 -19.38 -16.28
CA PRO A 109 -14.11 -20.21 -17.08
C PRO A 109 -14.20 -21.65 -16.59
N GLU A 110 -13.11 -22.20 -16.08
CA GLU A 110 -13.09 -23.57 -15.53
C GLU A 110 -13.94 -23.68 -14.26
N LEU A 111 -13.93 -22.64 -13.41
CA LEU A 111 -14.79 -22.57 -12.23
C LEU A 111 -16.27 -22.51 -12.64
N GLU A 112 -16.62 -21.70 -13.64
CA GLU A 112 -17.98 -21.65 -14.16
C GLU A 112 -18.47 -23.03 -14.62
N GLN A 113 -17.65 -23.72 -15.42
CA GLN A 113 -17.99 -25.07 -15.92
C GLN A 113 -18.14 -26.07 -14.76
N PHE A 114 -17.24 -25.97 -13.76
CA PHE A 114 -17.32 -26.85 -12.60
C PHE A 114 -18.59 -26.61 -11.77
N ILE A 115 -18.97 -25.35 -11.54
CA ILE A 115 -20.23 -25.00 -10.85
C ILE A 115 -21.45 -25.50 -11.68
N ARG A 116 -21.43 -25.41 -13.01
CA ARG A 116 -22.52 -25.85 -13.87
C ARG A 116 -22.78 -27.36 -13.81
N HIS A 117 -21.73 -28.17 -13.61
CA HIS A 117 -21.83 -29.63 -13.71
C HIS A 117 -21.69 -30.36 -12.36
N HIS A 118 -21.12 -29.73 -11.35
CA HIS A 118 -20.78 -30.31 -10.05
C HIS A 118 -21.20 -29.41 -8.88
N ALA A 119 -22.36 -28.76 -9.02
CA ALA A 119 -22.81 -27.75 -8.08
C ALA A 119 -22.88 -28.22 -6.60
N ARG A 120 -23.23 -29.48 -6.36
CA ARG A 120 -23.35 -30.06 -5.01
C ARG A 120 -22.04 -30.51 -4.39
N GLU A 121 -20.96 -30.59 -5.16
CA GLU A 121 -19.68 -31.08 -4.70
C GLU A 121 -18.81 -29.96 -4.09
N ILE A 122 -19.27 -28.70 -4.15
CA ILE A 122 -18.51 -27.52 -3.74
C ILE A 122 -18.95 -27.07 -2.35
N ASP A 123 -18.00 -26.91 -1.45
CA ASP A 123 -18.16 -26.13 -0.22
C ASP A 123 -17.90 -24.65 -0.55
N TYR A 124 -18.95 -23.94 -0.96
CA TYR A 124 -18.89 -22.57 -1.47
C TYR A 124 -18.36 -21.58 -0.44
N GLU A 125 -18.76 -21.72 0.83
CA GLU A 125 -18.29 -20.83 1.89
C GLU A 125 -16.80 -21.01 2.16
N LYS A 126 -16.34 -22.26 2.20
CA LYS A 126 -14.92 -22.57 2.34
C LYS A 126 -14.10 -22.01 1.18
N VAL A 127 -14.59 -22.14 -0.05
CA VAL A 127 -13.93 -21.59 -1.24
C VAL A 127 -13.82 -20.08 -1.16
N LEU A 128 -14.89 -19.38 -0.75
CA LEU A 128 -14.83 -17.94 -0.55
C LEU A 128 -13.83 -17.56 0.56
N LYS A 129 -13.81 -18.30 1.67
CA LYS A 129 -12.81 -18.10 2.73
C LYS A 129 -11.38 -18.27 2.20
N ASP A 130 -11.14 -19.32 1.42
CA ASP A 130 -9.81 -19.59 0.84
C ASP A 130 -9.40 -18.49 -0.16
N ILE A 131 -10.33 -18.01 -1.01
CA ILE A 131 -10.10 -16.90 -1.94
C ILE A 131 -9.75 -15.60 -1.19
N PHE A 132 -10.37 -15.34 -0.05
CA PHE A 132 -10.13 -14.16 0.79
C PHE A 132 -9.22 -14.46 1.99
N TYR A 133 -8.25 -15.36 1.81
CA TYR A 133 -7.15 -15.62 2.73
C TYR A 133 -7.54 -16.12 4.13
N GLN A 134 -8.76 -16.66 4.29
CA GLN A 134 -9.30 -17.21 5.55
C GLN A 134 -9.31 -16.21 6.72
N VAL A 135 -9.22 -14.90 6.46
CA VAL A 135 -9.23 -13.88 7.51
C VAL A 135 -10.61 -13.73 8.14
N THR A 136 -10.64 -13.46 9.44
CA THR A 136 -11.87 -13.29 10.24
C THR A 136 -12.21 -11.82 10.49
N TYR A 137 -11.39 -10.91 9.95
CA TYR A 137 -11.53 -9.47 10.10
C TYR A 137 -11.71 -8.80 8.74
N SER A 138 -12.14 -7.55 8.74
CA SER A 138 -12.27 -6.74 7.53
C SER A 138 -10.88 -6.45 6.95
N ASP A 139 -10.60 -6.98 5.77
CA ASP A 139 -9.35 -6.80 5.03
C ASP A 139 -9.68 -6.23 3.65
N TYR A 140 -9.43 -4.93 3.47
CA TYR A 140 -9.81 -4.17 2.30
C TYR A 140 -8.60 -3.52 1.63
N LEU A 141 -8.43 -3.73 0.35
CA LEU A 141 -7.32 -3.18 -0.44
C LEU A 141 -7.82 -2.08 -1.40
N PHE A 142 -7.24 -0.90 -1.26
CA PHE A 142 -7.46 0.25 -2.14
C PHE A 142 -6.30 0.39 -3.12
N SER A 143 -6.56 0.19 -4.40
CA SER A 143 -5.55 0.32 -5.44
C SER A 143 -5.71 1.63 -6.19
N LEU A 144 -4.70 2.49 -6.06
CA LEU A 144 -4.61 3.77 -6.75
C LEU A 144 -3.18 3.95 -7.29
N PRO A 145 -2.99 4.48 -8.49
CA PRO A 145 -1.66 4.69 -9.06
C PRO A 145 -0.81 5.64 -8.21
N MET A 146 0.49 5.62 -8.45
CA MET A 146 1.40 6.59 -7.84
C MET A 146 0.95 8.02 -8.19
N GLY A 147 1.11 8.95 -7.24
CA GLY A 147 0.66 10.33 -7.42
C GLY A 147 -0.85 10.55 -7.25
N ALA A 148 -1.68 9.52 -7.07
CA ALA A 148 -3.11 9.67 -6.80
C ALA A 148 -3.43 10.18 -5.37
N GLY A 149 -2.42 10.26 -4.49
CA GLY A 149 -2.58 10.77 -3.13
C GLY A 149 -3.05 9.74 -2.12
N LYS A 150 -2.52 8.51 -2.17
CA LYS A 150 -2.80 7.43 -1.19
C LYS A 150 -2.66 7.89 0.25
N THR A 151 -1.60 8.65 0.57
CA THR A 151 -1.35 9.15 1.93
C THR A 151 -2.41 10.14 2.41
N TYR A 152 -2.93 11.00 1.50
CA TYR A 152 -4.07 11.87 1.81
C TYR A 152 -5.36 11.07 2.05
N LEU A 153 -5.53 9.97 1.32
CA LEU A 153 -6.66 9.06 1.52
C LEU A 153 -6.58 8.36 2.89
N MET A 154 -5.38 7.92 3.30
CA MET A 154 -5.17 7.40 4.66
C MET A 154 -5.55 8.43 5.73
N ALA A 155 -5.12 9.69 5.56
CA ALA A 155 -5.50 10.78 6.46
C ALA A 155 -7.02 10.99 6.49
N ALA A 156 -7.67 10.97 5.33
CA ALA A 156 -9.13 11.10 5.24
C ALA A 156 -9.85 9.99 6.03
N PHE A 157 -9.43 8.73 5.88
CA PHE A 157 -10.02 7.60 6.60
C PHE A 157 -9.82 7.71 8.12
N ILE A 158 -8.64 8.15 8.58
CA ILE A 158 -8.37 8.42 10.00
C ILE A 158 -9.39 9.42 10.56
N TYR A 159 -9.56 10.56 9.92
CA TYR A 159 -10.45 11.60 10.42
C TYR A 159 -11.94 11.27 10.27
N ILE A 160 -12.33 10.50 9.26
CA ILE A 160 -13.68 9.96 9.11
C ILE A 160 -14.00 8.99 10.24
N ASP A 161 -13.13 8.03 10.51
CA ASP A 161 -13.34 7.09 11.63
C ASP A 161 -13.40 7.82 12.97
N LEU A 162 -12.52 8.77 13.25
CA LEU A 162 -12.54 9.56 14.47
C LEU A 162 -13.81 10.40 14.62
N TYR A 163 -14.33 10.95 13.53
CA TYR A 163 -15.59 11.70 13.54
C TYR A 163 -16.76 10.81 13.98
N PHE A 164 -16.89 9.64 13.37
CA PHE A 164 -17.95 8.70 13.73
C PHE A 164 -17.72 8.07 15.10
N ALA A 165 -16.48 7.74 15.46
CA ALA A 165 -16.15 7.22 16.78
C ALA A 165 -16.49 8.19 17.93
N GLN A 166 -16.38 9.51 17.70
CA GLN A 166 -16.86 10.50 18.68
C GLN A 166 -18.38 10.55 18.80
N ASN A 167 -19.09 10.38 17.69
CA ASN A 167 -20.56 10.44 17.68
C ASN A 167 -21.20 9.10 18.07
N GLU A 168 -20.50 7.99 17.83
CA GLU A 168 -20.95 6.62 18.05
C GLU A 168 -19.88 5.81 18.82
N PRO A 169 -19.52 6.18 20.07
CA PRO A 169 -18.34 5.63 20.76
C PRO A 169 -18.42 4.14 21.06
N HIS A 170 -19.61 3.54 21.01
CA HIS A 170 -19.83 2.12 21.25
C HIS A 170 -19.99 1.30 19.97
N ASN A 171 -19.96 1.94 18.82
CA ASN A 171 -20.04 1.24 17.54
C ASN A 171 -18.67 0.66 17.16
N PRO A 172 -18.52 -0.68 17.14
CA PRO A 172 -17.22 -1.33 16.94
C PRO A 172 -16.65 -1.20 15.53
N ILE A 173 -17.44 -0.72 14.57
CA ILE A 173 -16.96 -0.54 13.19
C ILE A 173 -16.02 0.66 13.05
N TRP A 174 -16.09 1.66 13.94
CA TRP A 174 -15.28 2.87 13.88
C TRP A 174 -14.01 2.74 14.70
N ALA A 175 -12.88 3.03 14.06
CA ALA A 175 -11.60 2.98 14.74
C ALA A 175 -11.36 4.22 15.59
N HIS A 176 -10.78 3.98 16.76
CA HIS A 176 -10.34 5.05 17.68
C HIS A 176 -8.83 5.32 17.54
N ASN A 177 -8.08 4.31 17.11
CA ASN A 177 -6.62 4.34 17.03
C ASN A 177 -6.13 3.72 15.71
N PHE A 178 -4.95 4.12 15.27
CA PHE A 178 -4.45 3.77 13.95
C PHE A 178 -2.98 3.35 14.02
N LEU A 179 -2.66 2.27 13.31
CA LEU A 179 -1.29 1.82 13.08
C LEU A 179 -1.01 1.85 11.59
N ILE A 180 -0.01 2.60 11.17
CA ILE A 180 0.44 2.67 9.78
C ILE A 180 1.72 1.85 9.66
N LEU A 181 1.69 0.83 8.81
CA LEU A 181 2.81 -0.01 8.47
C LEU A 181 3.39 0.45 7.12
N ALA A 182 4.54 1.12 7.19
CA ALA A 182 5.25 1.57 6.01
C ALA A 182 6.15 0.45 5.45
N PRO A 183 6.48 0.46 4.14
CA PRO A 183 7.35 -0.54 3.53
C PRO A 183 8.73 -0.61 4.20
N SER A 184 9.34 -1.79 4.16
CA SER A 184 10.67 -2.04 4.70
C SER A 184 11.76 -1.34 3.91
N GLY A 185 12.79 -0.89 4.63
CA GLY A 185 14.03 -0.35 4.04
C GLY A 185 14.07 1.16 3.81
N LEU A 186 13.00 1.90 4.04
CA LEU A 186 12.96 3.33 3.76
C LEU A 186 12.66 4.17 5.01
N LYS A 187 13.69 4.50 5.80
CA LYS A 187 13.59 5.64 6.74
C LYS A 187 13.13 6.92 6.02
N SER A 188 13.42 7.01 4.72
CA SER A 188 13.01 8.09 3.83
C SER A 188 11.51 8.13 3.49
N SER A 189 10.76 7.04 3.65
CA SER A 189 9.30 7.01 3.36
C SER A 189 8.43 7.30 4.59
N ILE A 190 8.88 6.90 5.79
CA ILE A 190 8.11 7.07 7.03
C ILE A 190 7.87 8.56 7.33
N VAL A 191 8.91 9.39 7.28
CA VAL A 191 8.82 10.81 7.64
C VAL A 191 7.97 11.62 6.64
N PRO A 192 8.14 11.50 5.32
CA PRO A 192 7.27 12.19 4.36
C PRO A 192 5.81 11.77 4.47
N SER A 193 5.52 10.48 4.60
CA SER A 193 4.15 9.96 4.75
C SER A 193 3.51 10.49 6.03
N LEU A 194 4.25 10.45 7.15
CA LEU A 194 3.77 11.01 8.41
C LEU A 194 3.50 12.51 8.30
N ARG A 195 4.40 13.29 7.70
CA ARG A 195 4.21 14.74 7.50
C ARG A 195 2.97 15.04 6.67
N SER A 196 2.71 14.27 5.62
CA SER A 196 1.52 14.44 4.78
C SER A 196 0.24 14.20 5.59
N ILE A 197 0.21 13.21 6.48
CA ILE A 197 -0.92 12.94 7.35
C ILE A 197 -1.07 14.01 8.44
N GLN A 198 0.04 14.43 9.07
CA GLN A 198 0.03 15.49 10.09
C GLN A 198 -0.44 16.83 9.52
N ASN A 199 -0.03 17.15 8.31
CA ASN A 199 -0.34 18.43 7.64
C ASN A 199 -1.65 18.38 6.85
N PHE A 200 -2.36 17.24 6.86
CA PHE A 200 -3.65 17.13 6.18
C PHE A 200 -4.63 18.17 6.70
N ASP A 201 -5.25 18.90 5.78
CA ASP A 201 -6.26 19.89 6.13
C ASP A 201 -7.63 19.24 6.30
N VAL A 202 -8.03 19.02 7.54
CA VAL A 202 -9.27 18.35 7.91
C VAL A 202 -10.52 19.15 7.48
N THR A 203 -10.36 20.43 7.13
CA THR A 203 -11.46 21.23 6.58
C THR A 203 -11.88 20.79 5.17
N TRP A 204 -11.09 19.95 4.53
CA TRP A 204 -11.49 19.30 3.27
C TRP A 204 -12.61 18.28 3.47
N LEU A 205 -12.71 17.71 4.68
CA LEU A 205 -13.71 16.69 5.04
C LEU A 205 -14.85 17.21 5.90
N PHE A 206 -14.58 18.18 6.78
CA PHE A 206 -15.52 18.65 7.80
C PHE A 206 -15.50 20.16 7.96
N PRO A 207 -16.59 20.77 8.45
CA PRO A 207 -16.60 22.18 8.85
C PRO A 207 -15.50 22.53 9.85
N ALA A 208 -15.01 23.76 9.84
CA ALA A 208 -13.83 24.21 10.59
C ALA A 208 -13.87 23.89 12.10
N ALA A 209 -15.03 24.01 12.75
CA ALA A 209 -15.18 23.69 14.18
C ALA A 209 -14.92 22.19 14.44
N THR A 210 -15.54 21.31 13.66
CA THR A 210 -15.36 19.85 13.73
C THR A 210 -13.92 19.47 13.38
N ALA A 211 -13.36 20.04 12.31
CA ALA A 211 -11.99 19.81 11.89
C ALA A 211 -10.98 20.15 12.98
N MET A 212 -11.16 21.28 13.68
CA MET A 212 -10.31 21.69 14.81
C MET A 212 -10.42 20.72 15.99
N GLN A 213 -11.63 20.25 16.29
CA GLN A 213 -11.88 19.27 17.34
C GLN A 213 -11.15 17.96 17.06
N LEU A 214 -11.31 17.42 15.85
CA LEU A 214 -10.67 16.19 15.42
C LEU A 214 -9.13 16.30 15.40
N LYS A 215 -8.58 17.43 14.95
CA LYS A 215 -7.12 17.67 14.99
C LYS A 215 -6.55 17.65 16.40
N ARG A 216 -7.28 18.11 17.39
CA ARG A 216 -6.84 18.10 18.81
C ARG A 216 -6.80 16.71 19.42
N LEU A 217 -7.59 15.76 18.90
CA LEU A 217 -7.60 14.37 19.37
C LEU A 217 -6.36 13.61 18.93
N VAL A 218 -5.85 13.91 17.73
CA VAL A 218 -4.82 13.09 17.08
C VAL A 218 -3.47 13.30 17.74
N LYS A 219 -2.84 12.19 18.13
CA LYS A 219 -1.50 12.10 18.69
C LYS A 219 -0.65 11.21 17.80
N PHE A 220 0.40 11.77 17.21
CA PHE A 220 1.29 11.07 16.30
C PHE A 220 2.50 10.49 17.02
N GLU A 221 2.79 9.19 16.77
CA GLU A 221 3.96 8.52 17.30
C GLU A 221 4.74 7.79 16.20
N ILE A 222 6.04 8.02 16.14
CA ILE A 222 6.95 7.25 15.30
C ILE A 222 7.56 6.14 16.15
N LEU A 223 7.27 4.89 15.79
CA LEU A 223 7.76 3.70 16.47
C LEU A 223 9.03 3.17 15.77
N ASP A 224 10.04 4.01 15.62
CA ASP A 224 11.29 3.70 14.92
C ASP A 224 12.55 3.76 15.79
N GLU A 225 12.41 3.90 17.10
CA GLU A 225 13.57 3.96 17.98
C GLU A 225 14.34 2.63 17.96
N GLN A 226 15.65 2.76 17.80
CA GLN A 226 16.58 1.66 17.95
C GLN A 226 17.03 1.58 19.42
N LYS A 227 17.22 0.36 19.89
CA LYS A 227 17.72 0.11 21.25
C LYS A 227 19.07 0.80 21.45
N SER A 228 19.19 1.68 22.44
CA SER A 228 20.50 2.18 22.83
C SER A 228 21.32 1.04 23.42
N ALA A 229 22.61 0.95 23.06
CA ALA A 229 23.54 -0.08 23.51
C ALA A 229 23.86 -0.02 25.02
N ARG A 230 23.18 0.82 25.81
CA ARG A 230 23.39 0.91 27.27
C ARG A 230 22.74 -0.29 27.96
N LYS A 231 23.57 -1.06 28.65
CA LYS A 231 23.19 -2.16 29.53
C LYS A 231 22.28 -1.65 30.65
N SER A 232 21.00 -1.74 30.48
CA SER A 232 20.00 -1.57 31.55
C SER A 232 19.41 -2.96 31.85
N ASN A 233 19.33 -3.30 33.12
CA ASN A 233 18.75 -4.59 33.57
C ASN A 233 17.22 -4.69 33.38
N VAL A 234 16.57 -3.62 32.92
CA VAL A 234 15.16 -3.60 32.57
C VAL A 234 15.05 -3.34 31.08
N ILE A 235 14.84 -4.40 30.31
CA ILE A 235 14.69 -4.33 28.85
C ILE A 235 13.24 -3.93 28.58
N ARG A 236 13.02 -2.63 28.36
CA ARG A 236 11.75 -2.13 27.83
C ARG A 236 11.99 -1.71 26.38
N ASN A 237 11.11 -2.15 25.48
CA ASN A 237 11.09 -1.66 24.12
C ASN A 237 10.68 -0.16 24.15
N PRO A 238 11.52 0.79 23.70
CA PRO A 238 11.18 2.21 23.75
C PRO A 238 9.91 2.54 22.94
N ASN A 239 9.63 1.78 21.87
CA ASN A 239 8.43 1.96 21.07
C ASN A 239 7.17 1.48 21.79
N ALA A 240 7.24 0.36 22.52
CA ALA A 240 6.14 -0.11 23.37
C ALA A 240 5.86 0.89 24.50
N PHE A 241 6.89 1.50 25.06
CA PHE A 241 6.75 2.55 26.08
C PHE A 241 6.03 3.79 25.52
N LYS A 242 6.33 4.23 24.29
CA LYS A 242 5.61 5.33 23.63
C LYS A 242 4.11 5.06 23.55
N ILE A 243 3.71 3.87 23.09
CA ILE A 243 2.30 3.48 23.03
C ILE A 243 1.67 3.56 24.43
N ASN A 244 2.35 3.02 25.45
CA ASN A 244 1.84 2.97 26.80
C ASN A 244 1.62 4.36 27.42
N GLN A 245 2.33 5.39 26.99
CA GLN A 245 2.13 6.78 27.47
C GLN A 245 0.79 7.39 27.05
N HIS A 246 0.10 6.81 26.05
CA HIS A 246 -1.19 7.30 25.57
C HIS A 246 -2.40 6.66 26.26
N TRP A 247 -2.19 5.74 27.20
CA TRP A 247 -3.26 5.23 28.04
C TRP A 247 -3.65 6.24 29.10
N ASP A 248 -4.87 6.73 29.02
CA ASP A 248 -5.44 7.66 29.99
C ASP A 248 -6.62 7.01 30.70
N GLY A 249 -6.45 6.63 31.96
CA GLY A 249 -7.52 6.06 32.79
C GLY A 249 -8.24 4.83 32.24
N GLY A 250 -7.59 4.05 31.34
CA GLY A 250 -8.15 2.87 30.69
C GLY A 250 -8.76 3.14 29.32
N THR A 251 -8.72 4.38 28.83
CA THR A 251 -9.16 4.76 27.48
C THR A 251 -7.97 5.19 26.62
N MET A 252 -8.05 4.93 25.33
CA MET A 252 -7.09 5.41 24.34
C MET A 252 -7.86 5.80 23.09
N MET A 253 -7.72 7.06 22.65
CA MET A 253 -8.35 7.57 21.45
C MET A 253 -7.46 8.60 20.75
N GLY A 254 -7.38 8.50 19.41
CA GLY A 254 -6.64 9.42 18.56
C GLY A 254 -5.16 9.11 18.40
N LEU A 255 -4.67 7.95 18.85
CA LEU A 255 -3.30 7.54 18.56
C LEU A 255 -3.16 7.20 17.07
N VAL A 256 -2.19 7.83 16.40
CA VAL A 256 -1.74 7.50 15.04
C VAL A 256 -0.27 7.11 15.13
N ALA A 257 -0.01 5.82 15.20
CA ALA A 257 1.32 5.24 15.27
C ALA A 257 1.81 4.84 13.87
N ILE A 258 3.06 5.13 13.56
CA ILE A 258 3.70 4.69 12.32
C ILE A 258 4.97 3.90 12.62
N THR A 259 5.13 2.77 11.95
CA THR A 259 6.32 1.93 12.05
C THR A 259 6.60 1.22 10.73
N ASN A 260 7.78 0.60 10.66
CA ASN A 260 8.12 -0.28 9.54
C ASN A 260 7.50 -1.66 9.76
N ALA A 261 6.91 -2.24 8.73
CA ALA A 261 6.31 -3.58 8.76
C ALA A 261 7.30 -4.65 9.25
N GLU A 262 8.59 -4.56 8.88
CA GLU A 262 9.63 -5.50 9.34
C GLU A 262 9.76 -5.55 10.86
N LYS A 263 9.58 -4.44 11.57
CA LYS A 263 9.70 -4.42 13.04
C LYS A 263 8.60 -5.20 13.74
N VAL A 264 7.48 -5.38 13.05
CA VAL A 264 6.32 -6.14 13.53
C VAL A 264 6.43 -7.61 13.10
N ILE A 265 7.00 -7.86 11.90
CA ILE A 265 7.12 -9.19 11.29
C ILE A 265 8.33 -9.99 11.84
N LEU A 266 9.37 -9.32 12.36
CA LEU A 266 10.63 -9.96 12.77
C LEU A 266 10.40 -11.07 13.81
N ASP A 267 10.13 -12.28 13.29
CA ASP A 267 10.34 -13.56 13.94
C ASP A 267 11.57 -14.22 13.33
N ARG A 268 12.72 -13.96 13.88
CA ARG A 268 13.94 -14.73 13.56
C ARG A 268 13.83 -16.23 13.94
N TRP A 269 12.71 -16.60 14.56
CA TRP A 269 12.44 -17.95 15.07
C TRP A 269 12.00 -18.94 14.01
N GLU A 270 11.12 -18.53 13.11
CA GLU A 270 10.54 -19.44 12.12
C GLU A 270 11.50 -19.79 10.98
N GLU A 271 12.49 -18.95 10.68
CA GLU A 271 13.41 -19.19 9.57
C GLU A 271 14.45 -20.30 9.85
N ASN A 272 14.71 -20.70 11.10
CA ASN A 272 15.79 -21.61 11.41
C ASN A 272 15.39 -22.92 12.10
N GLY A 273 14.14 -23.13 12.49
CA GLY A 273 13.70 -24.37 13.16
C GLY A 273 14.51 -24.71 14.43
N LYS A 274 15.19 -23.73 15.03
CA LYS A 274 16.03 -23.93 16.22
C LYS A 274 15.19 -23.85 17.48
N ASP A 275 15.32 -24.87 18.32
CA ASP A 275 14.71 -24.97 19.64
C ASP A 275 15.13 -23.77 20.52
N GLN A 276 14.20 -23.19 21.30
CA GLN A 276 14.45 -22.03 22.20
C GLN A 276 15.61 -22.23 23.16
N SER A 277 15.94 -23.48 23.45
CA SER A 277 17.07 -23.86 24.32
C SER A 277 18.45 -23.56 23.73
N LEU A 278 18.54 -23.32 22.41
CA LEU A 278 19.81 -23.16 21.67
C LEU A 278 20.18 -21.70 21.38
N LEU A 279 19.33 -20.72 21.78
CA LEU A 279 19.63 -19.32 21.57
C LEU A 279 20.58 -18.77 22.62
N SER A 280 21.46 -17.89 22.17
CA SER A 280 22.24 -17.05 23.08
C SER A 280 21.33 -16.08 23.86
N ASP A 281 21.78 -15.64 25.03
CA ASP A 281 21.03 -14.67 25.84
C ASP A 281 20.72 -13.36 25.09
N ASP A 282 21.59 -12.95 24.17
CA ASP A 282 21.39 -11.75 23.37
C ASP A 282 20.31 -11.97 22.28
N GLU A 283 20.22 -13.15 21.68
CA GLU A 283 19.18 -13.51 20.71
C GLU A 283 17.81 -13.62 21.38
N ARG A 284 17.72 -14.25 22.56
CA ARG A 284 16.48 -14.30 23.36
C ARG A 284 15.98 -12.90 23.69
N ARG A 285 16.88 -11.99 24.10
CA ARG A 285 16.53 -10.61 24.41
C ARG A 285 15.98 -9.82 23.21
N LEU A 286 16.49 -10.08 22.02
CA LEU A 286 15.98 -9.43 20.79
C LEU A 286 14.57 -9.91 20.44
N VAL A 287 14.29 -11.20 20.63
CA VAL A 287 12.95 -11.79 20.45
C VAL A 287 11.97 -11.20 21.46
N ASP A 288 12.33 -11.13 22.73
CA ASP A 288 11.49 -10.56 23.79
C ASP A 288 11.11 -9.11 23.51
N VAL A 289 12.04 -8.32 23.00
CA VAL A 289 11.79 -6.90 22.64
C VAL A 289 10.83 -6.77 21.46
N ALA A 290 10.93 -7.62 20.45
CA ALA A 290 10.01 -7.62 19.31
C ALA A 290 8.60 -8.06 19.75
N ASN A 291 8.52 -9.10 20.58
CA ASN A 291 7.26 -9.59 21.14
C ASN A 291 6.58 -8.55 22.04
N GLU A 292 7.35 -7.77 22.81
CA GLU A 292 6.80 -6.69 23.65
C GLU A 292 6.08 -5.63 22.79
N LEU A 293 6.65 -5.20 21.67
CA LEU A 293 5.99 -4.26 20.76
C LEU A 293 4.71 -4.84 20.16
N ARG A 294 4.75 -6.10 19.66
CA ARG A 294 3.57 -6.78 19.13
C ARG A 294 2.46 -6.91 20.17
N ASN A 295 2.81 -7.36 21.38
CA ASN A 295 1.87 -7.50 22.47
C ASN A 295 1.26 -6.16 22.88
N MET A 296 2.03 -5.07 22.80
CA MET A 296 1.52 -3.74 23.09
C MET A 296 0.58 -3.25 22.00
N ILE A 297 0.93 -3.44 20.72
CA ILE A 297 0.06 -3.11 19.57
C ILE A 297 -1.25 -3.88 19.68
N GLY A 298 -1.19 -5.18 19.95
CA GLY A 298 -2.39 -6.02 20.08
C GLY A 298 -3.33 -5.63 21.23
N LYS A 299 -2.88 -4.79 22.16
CA LYS A 299 -3.72 -4.26 23.25
C LYS A 299 -4.39 -2.94 22.93
N ILE A 300 -4.02 -2.27 21.83
CA ILE A 300 -4.61 -0.99 21.44
C ILE A 300 -6.10 -1.21 21.12
N PRO A 301 -7.03 -0.52 21.80
CA PRO A 301 -8.45 -0.73 21.56
C PRO A 301 -8.90 -0.09 20.26
N SER A 302 -9.91 -0.68 19.61
CA SER A 302 -10.53 -0.16 18.39
C SER A 302 -9.51 0.32 17.37
N LEU A 303 -8.55 -0.57 17.03
CA LEU A 303 -7.41 -0.29 16.17
C LEU A 303 -7.78 -0.51 14.70
N SER A 304 -7.41 0.43 13.83
CA SER A 304 -7.35 0.23 12.37
C SER A 304 -5.89 0.12 11.95
N ILE A 305 -5.57 -0.87 11.13
CA ILE A 305 -4.21 -1.12 10.62
C ILE A 305 -4.16 -0.71 9.16
N PHE A 306 -3.28 0.21 8.82
CA PHE A 306 -3.03 0.66 7.46
C PHE A 306 -1.70 0.07 6.96
N ILE A 307 -1.71 -0.54 5.78
CA ILE A 307 -0.53 -1.13 5.17
C ILE A 307 -0.27 -0.38 3.86
N ASP A 308 0.83 0.36 3.81
CA ASP A 308 1.23 1.07 2.60
C ASP A 308 2.08 0.16 1.70
N GLU A 309 1.86 0.25 0.38
CA GLU A 309 2.58 -0.50 -0.66
C GLU A 309 2.57 -2.03 -0.44
N VAL A 310 1.38 -2.62 -0.31
CA VAL A 310 1.15 -4.06 -0.04
C VAL A 310 1.89 -5.00 -1.00
N HIS A 311 2.15 -4.57 -2.24
CA HIS A 311 2.76 -5.40 -3.29
C HIS A 311 4.24 -5.76 -3.08
N HIS A 312 4.94 -5.12 -2.14
CA HIS A 312 6.36 -5.37 -1.90
C HIS A 312 6.66 -6.54 -0.98
N ALA A 313 5.66 -7.26 -0.53
CA ALA A 313 5.80 -8.22 0.55
C ALA A 313 5.34 -9.63 0.19
N SER A 314 5.82 -10.22 -0.92
CA SER A 314 5.39 -11.58 -1.29
C SER A 314 5.58 -12.62 -0.18
N ASP A 315 6.74 -12.65 0.50
CA ASP A 315 6.95 -13.48 1.69
C ASP A 315 6.62 -12.73 2.99
N GLY A 316 6.86 -11.42 3.04
CA GLY A 316 6.55 -10.56 4.18
C GLY A 316 5.05 -10.32 4.36
N GLU A 317 4.24 -10.32 3.28
CA GLU A 317 2.79 -10.17 3.34
C GLU A 317 2.12 -11.37 4.01
N ILE A 318 2.58 -12.57 3.72
CA ILE A 318 2.12 -13.78 4.42
C ILE A 318 2.45 -13.68 5.91
N LYS A 319 3.67 -13.28 6.26
CA LYS A 319 4.10 -13.12 7.66
C LYS A 319 3.31 -12.00 8.36
N LEU A 320 3.09 -10.87 7.71
CA LEU A 320 2.29 -9.78 8.26
C LEU A 320 0.84 -10.20 8.50
N ARG A 321 0.25 -10.90 7.55
CA ARG A 321 -1.11 -11.45 7.69
C ARG A 321 -1.17 -12.46 8.83
N GLN A 322 -0.15 -13.30 9.04
CA GLN A 322 -0.04 -14.20 10.18
C GLN A 322 -0.01 -13.44 11.51
N VAL A 323 0.77 -12.36 11.62
CA VAL A 323 0.83 -11.52 12.82
C VAL A 323 -0.53 -10.88 13.12
N VAL A 324 -1.18 -10.31 12.11
CA VAL A 324 -2.50 -9.69 12.25
C VAL A 324 -3.57 -10.73 12.62
N THR A 325 -3.55 -11.90 11.98
CA THR A 325 -4.43 -13.02 12.34
C THR A 325 -4.16 -13.50 13.76
N GLY A 326 -2.91 -13.54 14.19
CA GLY A 326 -2.52 -13.84 15.57
C GLY A 326 -3.13 -12.84 16.56
N TRP A 327 -3.11 -11.55 16.26
CA TRP A 327 -3.80 -10.55 17.09
C TRP A 327 -5.32 -10.76 17.11
N ALA A 328 -5.95 -11.05 15.98
CA ALA A 328 -7.38 -11.33 15.92
C ALA A 328 -7.78 -12.54 16.76
N THR A 329 -7.00 -13.62 16.70
CA THR A 329 -7.27 -14.84 17.49
C THR A 329 -7.03 -14.67 18.99
N GLN A 330 -6.14 -13.75 19.38
CA GLN A 330 -5.91 -13.39 20.78
C GLN A 330 -6.98 -12.45 21.37
N GLY A 331 -8.00 -12.12 20.59
CA GLY A 331 -9.09 -11.26 21.01
C GLY A 331 -8.75 -9.77 20.97
N CYS A 332 -7.75 -9.39 20.20
CA CYS A 332 -7.47 -7.98 19.95
C CYS A 332 -8.65 -7.34 19.21
N ASN A 333 -9.13 -6.24 19.76
CA ASN A 333 -10.27 -5.52 19.20
C ASN A 333 -9.80 -4.52 18.14
N PHE A 334 -9.58 -4.98 16.91
CA PHE A 334 -9.33 -4.08 15.79
C PHE A 334 -10.48 -4.07 14.79
N CYS A 335 -10.69 -2.90 14.18
CA CYS A 335 -11.85 -2.62 13.35
C CYS A 335 -11.67 -3.11 11.92
N ASN A 336 -10.48 -2.92 11.35
CA ASN A 336 -10.15 -3.32 9.99
C ASN A 336 -8.64 -3.31 9.70
N VAL A 337 -8.30 -3.94 8.60
CA VAL A 337 -6.99 -3.81 7.93
C VAL A 337 -7.23 -3.19 6.56
N LEU A 338 -6.56 -2.09 6.28
CA LEU A 338 -6.66 -1.35 5.03
C LEU A 338 -5.33 -1.37 4.31
N GLY A 339 -5.28 -2.06 3.17
CA GLY A 339 -4.13 -2.07 2.28
C GLY A 339 -4.20 -0.95 1.24
N PHE A 340 -3.05 -0.38 0.87
CA PHE A 340 -2.91 0.60 -0.19
C PHE A 340 -1.82 0.15 -1.15
N THR A 341 -2.09 0.19 -2.46
CA THR A 341 -1.12 -0.23 -3.47
C THR A 341 -1.29 0.54 -4.77
N GLY A 342 -0.21 0.66 -5.54
CA GLY A 342 -0.28 1.13 -6.93
C GLY A 342 -0.54 0.02 -7.94
N THR A 343 -0.26 -1.23 -7.56
CA THR A 343 -0.28 -2.41 -8.45
C THR A 343 -0.93 -3.59 -7.75
N PRO A 344 -2.22 -3.89 -8.00
CA PRO A 344 -2.95 -4.95 -7.31
C PRO A 344 -2.75 -6.33 -7.96
N TYR A 345 -1.54 -6.63 -8.41
CA TYR A 345 -1.20 -7.88 -9.09
C TYR A 345 -0.24 -8.71 -8.26
N LEU A 346 -0.43 -10.02 -8.29
CA LEU A 346 0.47 -10.97 -7.67
C LEU A 346 1.67 -11.24 -8.59
N GLU A 347 2.88 -11.28 -8.04
CA GLU A 347 4.08 -11.68 -8.78
C GLU A 347 4.01 -13.14 -9.24
N LYS A 348 3.37 -14.00 -8.45
CA LYS A 348 3.13 -15.41 -8.74
C LYS A 348 1.66 -15.73 -8.57
N ALA A 349 1.10 -16.50 -9.52
CA ALA A 349 -0.27 -16.96 -9.41
C ALA A 349 -0.48 -17.83 -8.16
N GLU A 350 -1.42 -17.45 -7.31
CA GLU A 350 -1.88 -18.26 -6.19
C GLU A 350 -2.82 -19.37 -6.68
N LYS A 351 -2.74 -20.52 -6.02
CA LYS A 351 -3.61 -21.66 -6.31
C LYS A 351 -4.62 -21.82 -5.18
N VAL A 352 -5.90 -21.75 -5.52
CA VAL A 352 -7.00 -22.06 -4.61
C VAL A 352 -7.58 -23.41 -5.04
N THR A 353 -7.61 -24.39 -4.14
CA THR A 353 -8.09 -25.76 -4.43
C THR A 353 -9.57 -25.88 -4.09
N LEU A 354 -10.37 -26.32 -5.05
CA LEU A 354 -11.80 -26.58 -4.91
C LEU A 354 -12.07 -28.08 -4.85
N GLY A 355 -12.82 -28.54 -3.86
CA GLY A 355 -13.33 -29.92 -3.81
C GLY A 355 -12.25 -31.01 -3.90
N GLY A 356 -10.99 -30.73 -3.59
CA GLY A 356 -9.90 -31.70 -3.61
C GLY A 356 -9.29 -32.00 -4.98
N SER A 357 -9.88 -31.56 -6.09
CA SER A 357 -9.43 -31.93 -7.44
C SER A 357 -9.26 -30.76 -8.42
N PHE A 358 -9.80 -29.58 -8.11
CA PHE A 358 -9.79 -28.44 -9.00
C PHE A 358 -9.01 -27.26 -8.40
N ASN A 359 -8.12 -26.64 -9.19
CA ASN A 359 -7.31 -25.51 -8.76
C ASN A 359 -7.64 -24.27 -9.61
N ILE A 360 -8.03 -23.18 -8.94
CA ILE A 360 -8.10 -21.86 -9.57
C ILE A 360 -6.70 -21.23 -9.47
N LYS A 361 -6.22 -20.70 -10.58
CA LYS A 361 -5.01 -19.85 -10.59
C LYS A 361 -5.45 -18.39 -10.49
N ASN A 362 -5.18 -17.78 -9.36
CA ASN A 362 -5.45 -16.38 -9.14
C ASN A 362 -4.19 -15.54 -9.37
N THR A 363 -4.27 -14.61 -10.31
CA THR A 363 -3.16 -13.68 -10.66
C THR A 363 -3.36 -12.28 -10.10
N ASN A 364 -4.51 -12.02 -9.50
CA ASN A 364 -4.87 -10.74 -8.94
C ASN A 364 -5.10 -10.87 -7.43
N ILE A 365 -4.76 -9.82 -6.70
CA ILE A 365 -5.10 -9.72 -5.28
C ILE A 365 -6.63 -9.65 -5.15
N THR A 366 -7.22 -10.52 -4.34
CA THR A 366 -8.68 -10.72 -4.30
C THR A 366 -9.43 -9.76 -3.41
N ASN A 367 -8.81 -9.27 -2.33
CA ASN A 367 -9.40 -8.33 -1.38
C ASN A 367 -9.40 -6.86 -1.86
N VAL A 368 -9.17 -6.63 -3.16
CA VAL A 368 -9.30 -5.29 -3.77
C VAL A 368 -10.77 -4.88 -3.75
N VAL A 369 -11.08 -3.83 -3.00
CA VAL A 369 -12.43 -3.25 -2.91
C VAL A 369 -12.61 -2.02 -3.78
N TYR A 370 -11.52 -1.32 -4.07
CA TYR A 370 -11.48 -0.15 -4.94
C TYR A 370 -10.27 -0.21 -5.85
N PHE A 371 -10.48 0.08 -7.12
CA PHE A 371 -9.41 0.06 -8.12
C PHE A 371 -9.58 1.21 -9.11
N TYR A 372 -8.65 2.16 -9.01
CA TYR A 372 -8.48 3.24 -9.98
C TYR A 372 -7.26 2.96 -10.83
N THR A 373 -7.43 2.86 -12.14
CA THR A 373 -6.39 2.39 -13.04
C THR A 373 -5.36 3.48 -13.34
N LEU A 374 -4.14 3.07 -13.73
CA LEU A 374 -3.12 4.00 -14.23
C LEU A 374 -3.62 4.78 -15.47
N MET A 375 -4.41 4.12 -16.34
CA MET A 375 -4.96 4.77 -17.55
C MET A 375 -5.94 5.88 -17.18
N GLU A 376 -6.86 5.62 -16.25
CA GLU A 376 -7.75 6.66 -15.70
C GLU A 376 -6.94 7.80 -15.06
N GLY A 377 -5.83 7.47 -14.38
CA GLY A 377 -4.92 8.47 -13.83
C GLY A 377 -4.27 9.34 -14.90
N ILE A 378 -3.82 8.74 -16.00
CA ILE A 378 -3.22 9.44 -17.14
C ILE A 378 -4.25 10.37 -17.82
N ASP A 379 -5.49 9.94 -17.95
CA ASP A 379 -6.53 10.75 -18.58
C ASP A 379 -6.96 11.93 -17.70
N ASN A 380 -6.81 11.82 -16.37
CA ASN A 380 -7.33 12.81 -15.43
C ASN A 380 -6.26 13.71 -14.80
N PHE A 381 -5.18 13.16 -14.23
CA PHE A 381 -4.21 13.96 -13.45
C PHE A 381 -2.74 13.59 -13.65
N LEU A 382 -2.43 12.45 -14.26
CA LEU A 382 -1.07 12.08 -14.62
C LEU A 382 -0.77 12.52 -16.04
N LYS A 383 0.45 13.00 -16.28
CA LYS A 383 0.91 13.25 -17.65
C LYS A 383 1.18 11.93 -18.35
N ARG A 384 0.79 11.83 -19.61
CA ARG A 384 1.12 10.69 -20.45
C ARG A 384 2.61 10.69 -20.73
N PRO A 385 3.37 9.64 -20.35
CA PRO A 385 4.79 9.57 -20.68
C PRO A 385 4.96 9.31 -22.19
N GLU A 386 5.92 9.99 -22.79
CA GLU A 386 6.43 9.61 -24.11
C GLU A 386 7.44 8.48 -23.91
N VAL A 387 7.15 7.30 -24.44
CA VAL A 387 8.00 6.11 -24.28
C VAL A 387 8.69 5.83 -25.59
N LYS A 388 10.02 5.76 -25.57
CA LYS A 388 10.87 5.40 -26.71
C LYS A 388 11.55 4.08 -26.43
N PHE A 389 11.41 3.15 -27.33
CA PHE A 389 12.11 1.86 -27.31
C PHE A 389 13.22 1.86 -28.36
N THR A 390 14.37 1.28 -28.01
CA THR A 390 15.50 1.12 -28.93
C THR A 390 16.23 -0.18 -28.59
N ASP A 391 16.75 -0.86 -29.60
CA ASP A 391 17.54 -2.10 -29.50
C ASP A 391 19.04 -1.84 -29.43
N HIS A 392 19.45 -0.63 -29.06
CA HIS A 392 20.87 -0.29 -28.93
C HIS A 392 21.46 -0.85 -27.62
N ASP A 393 22.81 -0.88 -27.59
CA ASP A 393 23.53 -1.21 -26.36
C ASP A 393 23.29 -0.17 -25.24
N MET A 394 23.56 -0.59 -24.00
CA MET A 394 23.32 0.20 -22.80
C MET A 394 23.91 1.62 -22.86
N LEU A 395 25.18 1.76 -23.27
CA LEU A 395 25.86 3.05 -23.28
C LEU A 395 25.31 3.98 -24.39
N THR A 396 24.92 3.44 -25.53
CA THR A 396 24.25 4.17 -26.59
C THR A 396 22.90 4.67 -26.17
N ILE A 397 22.11 3.87 -25.42
CA ILE A 397 20.82 4.28 -24.84
C ILE A 397 21.02 5.43 -23.86
N VAL A 398 21.99 5.30 -22.94
CA VAL A 398 22.31 6.36 -21.96
C VAL A 398 22.75 7.63 -22.68
N ARG A 399 23.68 7.53 -23.65
CA ARG A 399 24.17 8.67 -24.44
C ARG A 399 23.01 9.41 -25.12
N SER A 400 22.18 8.68 -25.86
CA SER A 400 21.03 9.25 -26.56
C SER A 400 20.03 9.91 -25.62
N GLY A 401 19.68 9.23 -24.50
CA GLY A 401 18.73 9.76 -23.54
C GLY A 401 19.24 11.02 -22.81
N VAL A 402 20.53 11.08 -22.47
CA VAL A 402 21.13 12.25 -21.82
C VAL A 402 21.21 13.44 -22.78
N HIS A 403 21.63 13.22 -24.04
CA HIS A 403 21.65 14.28 -25.07
C HIS A 403 20.23 14.82 -25.30
N GLU A 404 19.24 13.95 -25.52
CA GLU A 404 17.87 14.38 -25.75
C GLU A 404 17.32 15.19 -24.58
N PHE A 405 17.61 14.76 -23.35
CA PHE A 405 17.19 15.49 -22.16
C PHE A 405 17.85 16.87 -22.07
N LEU A 406 19.16 16.96 -22.26
CA LEU A 406 19.89 18.22 -22.17
C LEU A 406 19.50 19.18 -23.29
N ASP A 407 19.30 18.68 -24.51
CA ASP A 407 18.84 19.50 -25.64
C ASP A 407 17.48 20.18 -25.34
N LYS A 408 16.57 19.43 -24.74
CA LYS A 408 15.21 19.92 -24.48
C LYS A 408 15.08 20.71 -23.18
N TYR A 409 15.81 20.32 -22.11
CA TYR A 409 15.48 20.71 -20.74
C TYR A 409 16.64 21.30 -19.94
N LYS A 410 17.87 21.43 -20.49
CA LYS A 410 19.02 21.97 -19.72
C LYS A 410 18.75 23.34 -19.08
N ASP A 411 17.98 24.19 -19.74
CA ASP A 411 17.67 25.54 -19.29
C ASP A 411 16.26 25.65 -18.68
N THR A 412 15.55 24.52 -18.57
CA THR A 412 14.17 24.53 -18.05
C THR A 412 14.15 24.68 -16.54
N THR A 413 13.41 25.68 -16.08
CA THR A 413 13.05 25.91 -14.68
C THR A 413 11.52 25.97 -14.58
N TYR A 414 10.96 25.22 -13.66
CA TYR A 414 9.51 25.19 -13.40
C TYR A 414 9.03 26.41 -12.59
N ALA A 415 7.72 26.61 -12.52
CA ALA A 415 7.13 27.75 -11.84
C ALA A 415 7.48 27.85 -10.33
N ASP A 416 7.81 26.72 -9.69
CA ASP A 416 8.26 26.64 -8.30
C ASP A 416 9.77 26.90 -8.13
N GLY A 417 10.48 27.22 -9.21
CA GLY A 417 11.92 27.47 -9.22
C GLY A 417 12.77 26.21 -9.33
N THR A 418 12.17 25.01 -9.42
CA THR A 418 12.93 23.76 -9.55
C THR A 418 13.39 23.56 -11.01
N CYS A 419 14.54 22.92 -11.21
CA CYS A 419 15.03 22.56 -12.54
C CYS A 419 14.61 21.16 -12.95
N ALA A 420 14.41 20.94 -14.27
CA ALA A 420 14.12 19.62 -14.85
C ALA A 420 15.20 18.59 -14.51
N LYS A 421 14.81 17.34 -14.29
CA LYS A 421 15.69 16.25 -13.86
C LYS A 421 15.50 14.99 -14.69
N LEU A 422 16.62 14.30 -14.95
CA LEU A 422 16.70 13.00 -15.60
C LEU A 422 17.18 11.96 -14.60
N ALA A 423 16.46 10.85 -14.47
CA ALA A 423 16.95 9.68 -13.75
C ALA A 423 17.52 8.65 -14.72
N VAL A 424 18.68 8.08 -14.42
CA VAL A 424 19.31 6.99 -15.16
C VAL A 424 19.51 5.80 -14.24
N TYR A 425 18.90 4.67 -14.56
CA TYR A 425 19.02 3.44 -13.79
C TYR A 425 20.22 2.62 -14.26
N CYS A 426 21.26 2.57 -13.45
CA CYS A 426 22.57 2.04 -13.84
C CYS A 426 22.77 0.54 -13.57
N GLY A 427 21.75 -0.18 -13.08
CA GLY A 427 21.82 -1.61 -12.78
C GLY A 427 22.74 -1.94 -11.60
N GLN A 428 24.06 -1.83 -11.76
CA GLN A 428 25.06 -2.17 -10.74
C GLN A 428 26.00 -0.99 -10.44
N ILE A 429 26.59 -0.99 -9.22
CA ILE A 429 27.51 0.09 -8.80
C ILE A 429 28.77 0.17 -9.69
N PRO A 430 29.45 -0.95 -10.05
CA PRO A 430 30.58 -0.86 -10.97
C PRO A 430 30.22 -0.23 -12.32
N THR A 431 29.09 -0.61 -12.91
CA THR A 431 28.60 -0.04 -14.18
C THR A 431 28.31 1.46 -14.05
N LEU A 432 27.72 1.89 -12.92
CA LEU A 432 27.54 3.31 -12.63
C LEU A 432 28.88 4.06 -12.61
N GLU A 433 29.86 3.55 -11.85
CA GLU A 433 31.10 4.29 -11.58
C GLU A 433 32.12 4.21 -12.72
N GLU A 434 32.24 3.07 -13.39
CA GLU A 434 33.29 2.81 -14.38
C GLU A 434 32.84 3.11 -15.83
N GLU A 435 31.54 3.07 -16.11
CA GLU A 435 31.02 3.22 -17.48
C GLU A 435 30.08 4.41 -17.64
N ILE A 436 28.99 4.47 -16.84
CA ILE A 436 27.92 5.46 -17.05
C ILE A 436 28.32 6.84 -16.55
N TYR A 437 28.91 6.95 -15.35
CA TYR A 437 29.30 8.26 -14.80
C TYR A 437 30.36 8.99 -15.66
N PRO A 438 31.43 8.33 -16.16
CA PRO A 438 32.37 8.96 -17.09
C PRO A 438 31.69 9.45 -18.36
N LEU A 439 30.84 8.61 -18.98
CA LEU A 439 30.09 8.94 -20.19
C LEU A 439 29.18 10.16 -19.96
N VAL A 440 28.40 10.16 -18.90
CA VAL A 440 27.47 11.26 -18.60
C VAL A 440 28.23 12.53 -18.25
N SER A 441 29.38 12.42 -17.57
CA SER A 441 30.24 13.57 -17.24
C SER A 441 30.83 14.22 -18.50
N GLU A 442 31.25 13.42 -19.49
CA GLU A 442 31.71 13.89 -20.79
C GLU A 442 30.61 14.70 -21.50
N ILE A 443 29.41 14.12 -21.63
CA ILE A 443 28.27 14.77 -22.27
C ILE A 443 27.90 16.07 -21.55
N VAL A 444 27.78 16.05 -20.25
CA VAL A 444 27.44 17.22 -19.42
C VAL A 444 28.44 18.36 -19.65
N THR A 445 29.73 18.03 -19.79
CA THR A 445 30.81 18.99 -20.07
C THR A 445 30.66 19.58 -21.47
N GLU A 446 30.27 18.79 -22.49
CA GLU A 446 29.99 19.28 -23.86
C GLU A 446 28.89 20.36 -23.86
N TYR A 447 27.91 20.26 -22.95
CA TYR A 447 26.84 21.27 -22.78
C TYR A 447 27.25 22.47 -21.92
N GLY A 448 28.54 22.56 -21.53
CA GLY A 448 29.07 23.65 -20.70
C GLY A 448 28.62 23.63 -19.24
N LEU A 449 28.16 22.48 -18.75
CA LEU A 449 27.74 22.29 -17.36
C LEU A 449 28.86 21.63 -16.53
N ASN A 450 28.88 21.90 -15.22
CA ASN A 450 29.85 21.28 -14.32
C ASN A 450 29.31 19.94 -13.78
N PRO A 451 29.92 18.78 -14.13
CA PRO A 451 29.47 17.47 -13.69
C PRO A 451 29.33 17.35 -12.16
N ALA A 452 30.24 17.96 -11.39
CA ALA A 452 30.21 17.91 -9.94
C ALA A 452 29.00 18.64 -9.31
N GLU A 453 28.39 19.59 -10.02
CA GLU A 453 27.23 20.35 -9.56
C GLU A 453 25.90 19.77 -10.04
N VAL A 454 25.88 19.13 -11.23
CA VAL A 454 24.63 18.74 -11.88
C VAL A 454 24.37 17.24 -11.89
N ILE A 455 25.37 16.39 -11.58
CA ILE A 455 25.20 14.93 -11.50
C ILE A 455 25.20 14.49 -10.03
N LEU A 456 24.16 13.75 -9.65
CA LEU A 456 24.07 13.11 -8.35
C LEU A 456 24.14 11.58 -8.52
N LYS A 457 25.03 10.93 -7.77
CA LYS A 457 25.10 9.47 -7.70
C LYS A 457 24.39 8.98 -6.43
N ARG A 458 23.51 7.98 -6.56
CA ARG A 458 22.81 7.37 -5.43
C ARG A 458 22.82 5.86 -5.55
N HIS A 459 23.41 5.20 -4.57
CA HIS A 459 23.40 3.76 -4.41
C HIS A 459 23.45 3.38 -2.93
N LYS A 460 22.81 2.31 -2.52
CA LYS A 460 23.00 1.76 -1.17
C LYS A 460 24.41 1.19 -1.13
N GLY A 461 25.36 1.91 -0.53
CA GLY A 461 26.71 1.41 -0.29
C GLY A 461 26.62 0.01 0.34
N SER A 462 27.40 -0.94 -0.16
CA SER A 462 27.40 -2.28 0.42
C SER A 462 27.96 -2.20 1.85
N ASN A 463 27.12 -2.41 2.84
CA ASN A 463 27.52 -2.67 4.24
C ASN A 463 28.22 -4.06 4.39
N SER A 464 28.68 -4.65 3.30
CA SER A 464 29.42 -5.91 3.37
C SER A 464 30.84 -5.63 3.85
N SER A 465 31.22 -6.28 4.95
CA SER A 465 32.58 -6.31 5.53
C SER A 465 33.65 -6.93 4.61
N LYS A 466 33.36 -7.16 3.34
CA LYS A 466 34.31 -7.69 2.35
C LYS A 466 35.18 -6.56 1.78
N ALA A 467 36.46 -6.77 1.76
CA ALA A 467 37.48 -5.78 1.37
C ALA A 467 37.30 -5.10 -0.02
N GLY A 468 36.47 -5.64 -0.91
CA GLY A 468 36.12 -5.03 -2.20
C GLY A 468 35.00 -3.96 -2.13
N ALA A 469 34.24 -3.90 -1.03
CA ALA A 469 33.08 -3.01 -0.90
C ALA A 469 33.43 -1.54 -0.63
N ARG A 470 34.68 -1.24 -0.25
CA ARG A 470 35.17 0.11 -0.02
C ARG A 470 35.58 0.87 -1.29
N LYS A 471 35.65 0.20 -2.45
CA LYS A 471 36.10 0.81 -3.72
C LYS A 471 35.13 1.88 -4.21
N TYR A 472 33.82 1.73 -3.93
CA TYR A 472 32.78 2.62 -4.41
C TYR A 472 31.91 3.13 -3.26
N ALA A 473 32.47 4.02 -2.47
CA ALA A 473 31.70 4.71 -1.42
C ALA A 473 30.79 5.76 -2.07
N GLU A 474 29.56 5.86 -1.60
CA GLU A 474 28.67 6.95 -1.99
C GLU A 474 29.26 8.28 -1.53
N PRO A 475 29.24 9.35 -2.38
CA PRO A 475 29.77 10.65 -1.98
C PRO A 475 29.05 11.18 -0.73
N GLU A 476 29.82 11.81 0.17
CA GLU A 476 29.27 12.41 1.38
C GLU A 476 28.21 13.47 1.02
N GLY A 477 27.07 13.46 1.72
CA GLY A 477 25.96 14.38 1.45
C GLY A 477 25.01 13.96 0.32
N SER A 478 25.26 12.87 -0.40
CA SER A 478 24.37 12.40 -1.49
C SER A 478 22.94 12.12 -1.03
N GLU A 479 22.74 11.61 0.18
CA GLU A 479 21.42 11.38 0.75
C GLU A 479 20.66 12.70 0.96
N THR A 480 21.33 13.69 1.51
CA THR A 480 20.74 15.03 1.72
C THR A 480 20.44 15.71 0.38
N ALA A 481 21.37 15.65 -0.59
CA ALA A 481 21.16 16.20 -1.91
C ALA A 481 19.97 15.53 -2.63
N PHE A 482 19.82 14.22 -2.47
CA PHE A 482 18.69 13.47 -3.02
C PHE A 482 17.36 13.87 -2.38
N ALA A 483 17.32 14.06 -1.07
CA ALA A 483 16.13 14.54 -0.37
C ALA A 483 15.75 15.98 -0.75
N MET A 484 16.73 16.79 -1.23
CA MET A 484 16.57 18.19 -1.59
C MET A 484 16.43 18.41 -3.11
N LEU A 485 16.19 17.38 -3.90
CA LEU A 485 16.08 17.49 -5.36
C LEU A 485 15.02 18.51 -5.81
N ASP A 486 13.88 18.56 -5.14
CA ASP A 486 12.80 19.51 -5.42
C ASP A 486 12.99 20.88 -4.73
N SER A 487 14.20 21.17 -4.23
CA SER A 487 14.53 22.52 -3.77
C SER A 487 14.86 23.44 -4.97
N PRO A 488 14.36 24.69 -4.99
CA PRO A 488 14.75 25.69 -5.99
C PRO A 488 16.26 25.96 -6.04
N THR A 489 16.98 25.66 -4.95
CA THR A 489 18.43 25.81 -4.85
C THR A 489 19.21 24.63 -5.43
N SER A 490 18.54 23.51 -5.75
CA SER A 490 19.18 22.33 -6.30
C SER A 490 19.57 22.53 -7.77
N LYS A 491 20.87 22.44 -8.04
CA LYS A 491 21.41 22.48 -9.40
C LYS A 491 21.44 21.11 -10.08
N ILE A 492 21.11 20.03 -9.36
CA ILE A 492 21.14 18.67 -9.88
C ILE A 492 20.16 18.53 -11.04
N ARG A 493 20.65 18.01 -12.17
CA ARG A 493 19.86 17.74 -13.38
C ARG A 493 19.83 16.27 -13.76
N ILE A 494 20.86 15.51 -13.42
CA ILE A 494 20.97 14.09 -13.73
C ILE A 494 21.21 13.32 -12.44
N VAL A 495 20.40 12.28 -12.21
CA VAL A 495 20.51 11.41 -11.04
C VAL A 495 20.80 9.99 -11.53
N LEU A 496 21.98 9.46 -11.17
CA LEU A 496 22.40 8.09 -11.48
C LEU A 496 22.03 7.18 -10.32
N LEU A 497 21.21 6.17 -10.58
CA LEU A 497 20.57 5.34 -9.56
C LEU A 497 20.99 3.87 -9.66
N VAL A 498 21.34 3.25 -8.52
CA VAL A 498 21.47 1.80 -8.38
C VAL A 498 20.61 1.32 -7.22
N GLN A 499 19.62 0.48 -7.51
CA GLN A 499 18.67 -0.10 -6.53
C GLN A 499 17.86 0.90 -5.69
N ILE A 500 17.97 2.20 -5.96
CA ILE A 500 17.19 3.26 -5.31
C ILE A 500 16.12 3.72 -6.30
N GLY A 501 14.92 4.02 -5.80
CA GLY A 501 13.81 4.50 -6.62
C GLY A 501 13.11 3.43 -7.46
N LYS A 502 13.46 2.15 -7.36
CA LYS A 502 12.71 1.04 -8.01
C LYS A 502 11.29 0.93 -7.47
N GLU A 503 11.12 1.25 -6.20
CA GLU A 503 9.84 1.24 -5.48
C GLU A 503 9.12 2.60 -5.56
N GLY A 504 9.61 3.49 -6.45
CA GLY A 504 9.15 4.87 -6.55
C GLY A 504 9.87 5.82 -5.60
N TRP A 505 10.03 7.05 -6.02
CA TRP A 505 10.47 8.19 -5.20
C TRP A 505 9.71 9.42 -5.68
N ASP A 506 9.31 10.24 -4.75
CA ASP A 506 8.56 11.45 -5.06
C ASP A 506 9.54 12.55 -5.44
N CYS A 507 9.57 12.89 -6.73
CA CYS A 507 10.34 14.00 -7.26
C CYS A 507 9.50 14.75 -8.30
N LYS A 508 8.95 15.88 -7.91
CA LYS A 508 8.04 16.68 -8.75
C LYS A 508 8.71 17.22 -10.01
N SER A 509 10.02 17.46 -9.93
CA SER A 509 10.83 17.96 -11.03
C SER A 509 11.42 16.87 -11.94
N LEU A 510 11.11 15.59 -11.68
CA LEU A 510 11.53 14.49 -12.55
C LEU A 510 10.83 14.59 -13.90
N THR A 511 11.61 14.76 -14.98
CA THR A 511 11.11 15.04 -16.31
C THR A 511 11.37 13.88 -17.28
N GLY A 512 12.42 13.11 -17.04
CA GLY A 512 12.80 11.98 -17.88
C GLY A 512 13.38 10.82 -17.09
N VAL A 513 13.30 9.62 -17.67
CA VAL A 513 13.89 8.39 -17.13
C VAL A 513 14.56 7.62 -18.26
N VAL A 514 15.77 7.14 -18.02
CA VAL A 514 16.50 6.23 -18.91
C VAL A 514 16.62 4.87 -18.23
N LEU A 515 16.13 3.83 -18.89
CA LEU A 515 16.17 2.43 -18.46
C LEU A 515 16.99 1.65 -19.49
N PRO A 516 18.31 1.53 -19.33
CA PRO A 516 19.18 0.94 -20.33
C PRO A 516 19.27 -0.61 -20.28
N HIS A 517 18.37 -1.26 -19.53
CA HIS A 517 18.37 -2.72 -19.33
C HIS A 517 17.06 -3.34 -19.75
#